data_14629d4f46ed8376f7f2a93df6484565
#
_entry.id   14629d4f46ed8376f7f2a93df6484565
#
_cell.length_a   1.000
_cell.length_b   1.000
_cell.length_c   1.000
_cell.angle_alpha   90.00
_cell.angle_beta   90.00
_cell.angle_gamma   90.00
#
_symmetry.space_group_name_H-M   'P 1'
#
loop_
_entity.id
_entity.type
_entity.pdbx_description
1 polymer ?
#
loop_
_entity_poly.entity_id
_entity_poly.type
_entity_poly.pdbx_seq_one_letter_code
_entity_poly.pdbx_strand_id
1 'polypeptide(L)'
;MNTNQKTLKLVKMALIIAIYVAVTGIFAPISFGNIQFRISEILVLLIFVDGLYIIPLTIGCAISNFLFSTMGLVDVVCGTLATFIALALMYKTKELILKREVKNNVAVLFVSSIWASIVNGLIVGAELYYVLELPFWLSAFQVAIGEFVVVSIVGVIVFKFLLSNENLKNKLMI
;
A
#
# COMPACT_ATOMS: atom_id res chain seq x y z
N MET A 1 -25.94 -9.93 7.88
CA MET A 1 -24.62 -10.34 8.40
C MET A 1 -24.76 -10.59 9.90
N ASN A 2 -24.44 -11.81 10.35
CA ASN A 2 -24.56 -12.19 11.77
C ASN A 2 -23.50 -11.44 12.60
N THR A 3 -23.76 -11.19 13.89
CA THR A 3 -22.85 -10.44 14.81
C THR A 3 -21.44 -11.03 14.80
N ASN A 4 -21.30 -12.35 14.79
CA ASN A 4 -20.01 -13.04 14.74
C ASN A 4 -19.20 -12.73 13.46
N GLN A 5 -19.87 -12.56 12.32
CA GLN A 5 -19.21 -12.19 11.06
C GLN A 5 -18.69 -10.74 11.09
N LYS A 6 -19.46 -9.82 11.67
CA LYS A 6 -19.03 -8.41 11.84
C LYS A 6 -17.80 -8.32 12.73
N THR A 7 -17.81 -9.05 13.84
CA THR A 7 -16.68 -9.08 14.79
C THR A 7 -15.43 -9.65 14.12
N LEU A 8 -15.54 -10.77 13.40
CA LEU A 8 -14.41 -11.38 12.69
C LEU A 8 -13.80 -10.44 11.65
N LYS A 9 -14.65 -9.72 10.90
CA LYS A 9 -14.21 -8.71 9.95
C LYS A 9 -13.41 -7.60 10.63
N LEU A 10 -13.91 -7.03 11.72
CA LEU A 10 -13.21 -5.98 12.48
C LEU A 10 -11.87 -6.47 13.03
N VAL A 11 -11.83 -7.71 13.55
CA VAL A 11 -10.58 -8.32 14.04
C VAL A 11 -9.56 -8.47 12.92
N LYS A 12 -9.96 -8.92 11.73
CA LYS A 12 -9.06 -9.03 10.57
C LYS A 12 -8.52 -7.66 10.16
N MET A 13 -9.38 -6.64 10.10
CA MET A 13 -8.97 -5.28 9.77
C MET A 13 -7.98 -4.73 10.81
N ALA A 14 -8.28 -4.90 12.10
CA ALA A 14 -7.39 -4.47 13.19
C ALA A 14 -6.02 -5.18 13.15
N LEU A 15 -6.01 -6.47 12.83
CA LEU A 15 -4.77 -7.23 12.67
C LEU A 15 -3.91 -6.69 11.51
N ILE A 16 -4.52 -6.36 10.38
CA ILE A 16 -3.78 -5.78 9.24
C ILE A 16 -3.22 -4.41 9.58
N ILE A 17 -3.99 -3.57 10.27
CA ILE A 17 -3.48 -2.27 10.77
C ILE A 17 -2.25 -2.51 11.67
N ALA A 18 -2.36 -3.41 12.64
CA ALA A 18 -1.27 -3.72 13.56
C ALA A 18 -0.02 -4.24 12.84
N ILE A 19 -0.18 -5.14 11.87
CA ILE A 19 0.93 -5.67 11.06
C ILE A 19 1.58 -4.54 10.25
N TYR A 20 0.78 -3.69 9.59
CA TYR A 20 1.29 -2.58 8.81
C TYR A 20 2.12 -1.62 9.67
N VAL A 21 1.59 -1.22 10.83
CA VAL A 21 2.27 -0.33 11.77
C VAL A 21 3.54 -0.97 12.32
N ALA A 22 3.49 -2.24 12.75
CA ALA A 22 4.63 -2.94 13.28
C ALA A 22 5.76 -3.10 12.24
N VAL A 23 5.42 -3.49 11.00
CA VAL A 23 6.41 -3.60 9.92
C VAL A 23 7.01 -2.24 9.59
N THR A 24 6.20 -1.18 9.48
CA THR A 24 6.73 0.18 9.25
C THR A 24 7.67 0.61 10.38
N GLY A 25 7.30 0.33 11.65
CA GLY A 25 8.14 0.69 12.80
C GLY A 25 9.47 -0.05 12.83
N ILE A 26 9.48 -1.37 12.53
CA ILE A 26 10.72 -2.15 12.46
C ILE A 26 11.66 -1.60 11.38
N PHE A 27 11.12 -1.19 10.24
CA PHE A 27 11.87 -0.70 9.09
C PHE A 27 11.83 0.83 8.96
N ALA A 28 11.49 1.57 10.03
CA ALA A 28 11.35 3.03 9.99
C ALA A 28 12.56 3.76 9.37
N PRO A 29 13.82 3.41 9.68
CA PRO A 29 14.97 4.11 9.11
C PRO A 29 15.06 4.07 7.58
N ILE A 30 14.55 3.02 6.93
CA ILE A 30 14.54 2.90 5.47
C ILE A 30 13.17 3.31 4.88
N SER A 31 12.12 3.32 5.69
CA SER A 31 10.77 3.71 5.27
C SER A 31 10.61 5.23 5.10
N PHE A 32 11.41 6.03 5.81
CA PHE A 32 11.34 7.49 5.82
C PHE A 32 12.67 8.15 5.38
N GLY A 33 13.50 7.40 4.64
CA GLY A 33 14.73 7.93 4.02
C GLY A 33 14.46 8.65 2.70
N ASN A 34 15.51 9.16 2.05
CA ASN A 34 15.39 9.82 0.74
C ASN A 34 14.85 8.89 -0.35
N ILE A 35 15.26 7.62 -0.34
CA ILE A 35 14.62 6.55 -1.11
C ILE A 35 13.77 5.77 -0.12
N GLN A 36 12.45 5.91 -0.21
CA GLN A 36 11.52 5.33 0.76
C GLN A 36 11.25 3.85 0.43
N PHE A 37 11.97 2.93 1.07
CA PHE A 37 11.68 1.50 1.00
C PHE A 37 10.68 1.12 2.09
N ARG A 38 9.40 1.42 1.87
CA ARG A 38 8.34 1.15 2.84
C ARG A 38 7.84 -0.29 2.70
N ILE A 39 8.48 -1.23 3.41
CA ILE A 39 8.20 -2.68 3.32
C ILE A 39 6.72 -3.01 3.61
N SER A 40 6.05 -2.26 4.48
CA SER A 40 4.62 -2.42 4.78
C SER A 40 3.72 -2.17 3.57
N GLU A 41 4.17 -1.40 2.55
CA GLU A 41 3.39 -1.16 1.33
C GLU A 41 3.20 -2.43 0.47
N ILE A 42 3.94 -3.52 0.72
CA ILE A 42 3.63 -4.83 0.13
C ILE A 42 2.17 -5.24 0.44
N LEU A 43 1.66 -4.86 1.60
CA LEU A 43 0.30 -5.19 2.04
C LEU A 43 -0.80 -4.50 1.21
N VAL A 44 -0.51 -3.42 0.45
CA VAL A 44 -1.50 -2.78 -0.42
C VAL A 44 -2.06 -3.74 -1.48
N LEU A 45 -1.29 -4.79 -1.81
CA LEU A 45 -1.75 -5.84 -2.72
C LEU A 45 -2.85 -6.73 -2.12
N LEU A 46 -3.17 -6.63 -0.83
CA LEU A 46 -4.33 -7.31 -0.22
C LEU A 46 -5.66 -6.89 -0.84
N ILE A 47 -5.73 -5.74 -1.51
CA ILE A 47 -6.92 -5.34 -2.29
C ILE A 47 -7.28 -6.35 -3.40
N PHE A 48 -6.32 -7.20 -3.82
CA PHE A 48 -6.59 -8.27 -4.77
C PHE A 48 -7.32 -9.45 -4.14
N VAL A 49 -7.23 -9.60 -2.81
CA VAL A 49 -8.03 -10.56 -2.05
C VAL A 49 -9.42 -9.99 -1.80
N ASP A 50 -9.51 -8.80 -1.23
CA ASP A 50 -10.78 -8.12 -0.93
C ASP A 50 -10.60 -6.59 -1.00
N GLY A 51 -11.49 -5.89 -1.72
CA GLY A 51 -11.45 -4.43 -1.84
C GLY A 51 -11.64 -3.68 -0.52
N LEU A 52 -12.20 -4.33 0.50
CA LEU A 52 -12.37 -3.74 1.82
C LEU A 52 -11.05 -3.46 2.54
N TYR A 53 -9.94 -4.04 2.08
CA TYR A 53 -8.62 -3.76 2.61
C TYR A 53 -8.14 -2.32 2.40
N ILE A 54 -8.77 -1.56 1.51
CA ILE A 54 -8.52 -0.11 1.38
C ILE A 54 -8.59 0.59 2.74
N ILE A 55 -9.61 0.25 3.56
CA ILE A 55 -9.83 0.92 4.85
C ILE A 55 -8.68 0.66 5.85
N PRO A 56 -8.36 -0.61 6.22
CA PRO A 56 -7.32 -0.86 7.20
C PRO A 56 -5.92 -0.46 6.74
N LEU A 57 -5.62 -0.54 5.43
CA LEU A 57 -4.32 -0.13 4.91
C LEU A 57 -4.13 1.39 4.97
N THR A 58 -5.17 2.16 4.63
CA THR A 58 -5.15 3.63 4.77
C THR A 58 -5.00 4.05 6.24
N ILE A 59 -5.71 3.41 7.16
CA ILE A 59 -5.59 3.67 8.60
C ILE A 59 -4.20 3.28 9.11
N GLY A 60 -3.68 2.12 8.69
CA GLY A 60 -2.34 1.65 9.05
C GLY A 60 -1.25 2.63 8.59
N CYS A 61 -1.37 3.17 7.37
CA CYS A 61 -0.47 4.21 6.86
C CYS A 61 -0.55 5.48 7.72
N ALA A 62 -1.76 5.97 8.03
CA ALA A 62 -1.94 7.16 8.86
C ALA A 62 -1.29 7.02 10.24
N ILE A 63 -1.53 5.89 10.92
CA ILE A 63 -0.95 5.61 12.23
C ILE A 63 0.59 5.48 12.14
N SER A 64 1.10 4.81 11.10
CA SER A 64 2.54 4.66 10.91
C SER A 64 3.24 5.99 10.67
N ASN A 65 2.68 6.85 9.83
CA ASN A 65 3.23 8.18 9.58
C ASN A 65 3.17 9.03 10.86
N PHE A 66 2.07 8.97 11.61
CA PHE A 66 1.96 9.68 12.88
C PHE A 66 3.01 9.26 13.91
N LEU A 67 3.32 7.96 14.00
CA LEU A 67 4.22 7.42 15.01
C LEU A 67 5.71 7.53 14.63
N PHE A 68 6.04 7.41 13.34
CA PHE A 68 7.42 7.18 12.92
C PHE A 68 7.98 8.24 11.97
N SER A 69 7.13 9.10 11.36
CA SER A 69 7.62 10.14 10.47
C SER A 69 8.25 11.28 11.24
N THR A 70 9.33 11.84 10.66
CA THR A 70 9.99 13.04 11.16
C THR A 70 9.35 14.34 10.66
N MET A 71 8.46 14.26 9.65
CA MET A 71 7.78 15.43 9.05
C MET A 71 6.44 15.76 9.72
N GLY A 72 6.04 14.96 10.74
CA GLY A 72 4.88 15.23 11.57
C GLY A 72 3.55 15.09 10.83
N LEU A 73 2.61 16.02 11.09
CA LEU A 73 1.24 15.95 10.55
C LEU A 73 1.18 16.09 9.03
N VAL A 74 2.16 16.72 8.39
CA VAL A 74 2.17 16.86 6.93
C VAL A 74 2.29 15.50 6.27
N ASP A 75 3.21 14.66 6.73
CA ASP A 75 3.37 13.30 6.22
C ASP A 75 2.16 12.40 6.57
N VAL A 76 1.52 12.62 7.72
CA VAL A 76 0.25 11.93 8.03
C VAL A 76 -0.80 12.22 6.96
N VAL A 77 -0.95 13.46 6.54
CA VAL A 77 -1.94 13.85 5.55
C VAL A 77 -1.51 13.41 4.14
N CYS A 78 -0.32 13.80 3.71
CA CYS A 78 0.18 13.54 2.36
C CYS A 78 0.36 12.03 2.11
N GLY A 79 1.04 11.32 2.99
CA GLY A 79 1.29 9.89 2.85
C GLY A 79 0.00 9.05 2.93
N THR A 80 -0.93 9.43 3.83
CA THR A 80 -2.24 8.75 3.91
C THR A 80 -3.08 8.97 2.65
N LEU A 81 -3.12 10.20 2.12
CA LEU A 81 -3.81 10.51 0.87
C LEU A 81 -3.16 9.77 -0.30
N ALA A 82 -1.84 9.73 -0.36
CA ALA A 82 -1.11 9.00 -1.40
C ALA A 82 -1.48 7.50 -1.39
N THR A 83 -1.39 6.85 -0.25
CA THR A 83 -1.76 5.43 -0.11
C THR A 83 -3.24 5.20 -0.43
N PHE A 84 -4.16 6.03 0.03
CA PHE A 84 -5.58 5.90 -0.29
C PHE A 84 -5.86 6.03 -1.79
N ILE A 85 -5.31 7.05 -2.44
CA ILE A 85 -5.48 7.28 -3.89
C ILE A 85 -4.85 6.12 -4.68
N ALA A 86 -3.65 5.68 -4.31
CA ALA A 86 -3.00 4.53 -4.93
C ALA A 86 -3.87 3.27 -4.85
N LEU A 87 -4.37 2.93 -3.66
CA LEU A 87 -5.27 1.80 -3.44
C LEU A 87 -6.55 1.89 -4.27
N ALA A 88 -7.18 3.07 -4.33
CA ALA A 88 -8.39 3.29 -5.14
C ALA A 88 -8.12 3.09 -6.65
N LEU A 89 -7.00 3.60 -7.16
CA LEU A 89 -6.61 3.42 -8.56
C LEU A 89 -6.22 1.97 -8.87
N MET A 90 -5.49 1.31 -7.97
CA MET A 90 -5.16 -0.11 -8.08
C MET A 90 -6.43 -0.96 -8.13
N TYR A 91 -7.40 -0.70 -7.26
CA TYR A 91 -8.68 -1.40 -7.22
C TYR A 91 -9.47 -1.20 -8.52
N LYS A 92 -9.59 0.06 -8.98
CA LYS A 92 -10.25 0.36 -10.27
C LYS A 92 -9.58 -0.33 -11.45
N THR A 93 -8.24 -0.32 -11.50
CA THR A 93 -7.48 -0.96 -12.57
C THR A 93 -7.70 -2.47 -12.56
N LYS A 94 -7.66 -3.11 -11.38
CA LYS A 94 -8.02 -4.53 -11.20
C LYS A 94 -9.40 -4.81 -11.79
N GLU A 95 -10.43 -4.06 -11.39
CA GLU A 95 -11.81 -4.26 -11.85
C GLU A 95 -11.95 -4.09 -13.38
N LEU A 96 -11.29 -3.06 -13.94
CA LEU A 96 -11.34 -2.80 -15.40
C LEU A 96 -10.66 -3.91 -16.21
N ILE A 97 -9.52 -4.43 -15.73
CA ILE A 97 -8.78 -5.48 -16.43
C ILE A 97 -9.52 -6.82 -16.31
N LEU A 98 -10.07 -7.14 -15.13
CA LEU A 98 -10.83 -8.38 -14.93
C LEU A 98 -12.11 -8.42 -15.78
N LYS A 99 -12.78 -7.27 -15.98
CA LYS A 99 -13.93 -7.16 -16.91
C LYS A 99 -13.58 -7.49 -18.36
N ARG A 100 -12.31 -7.39 -18.75
CA ARG A 100 -11.80 -7.73 -20.07
C ARG A 100 -11.36 -9.19 -20.22
N GLU A 101 -11.73 -10.05 -19.27
CA GLU A 101 -11.42 -11.49 -19.27
C GLU A 101 -9.91 -11.83 -19.30
N VAL A 102 -9.07 -10.91 -18.85
CA VAL A 102 -7.63 -11.16 -18.74
C VAL A 102 -7.37 -12.15 -17.60
N LYS A 103 -7.01 -13.38 -17.97
CA LYS A 103 -6.78 -14.49 -17.02
C LYS A 103 -5.42 -14.44 -16.30
N ASN A 104 -4.51 -13.56 -16.73
CA ASN A 104 -3.17 -13.50 -16.14
C ASN A 104 -3.16 -12.64 -14.86
N ASN A 105 -3.41 -13.28 -13.71
CA ASN A 105 -3.43 -12.61 -12.41
C ASN A 105 -2.12 -11.86 -12.08
N VAL A 106 -0.97 -12.34 -12.53
CA VAL A 106 0.33 -11.71 -12.27
C VAL A 106 0.47 -10.39 -13.05
N ALA A 107 0.03 -10.38 -14.31
CA ALA A 107 0.03 -9.15 -15.11
C ALA A 107 -0.92 -8.10 -14.51
N VAL A 108 -2.08 -8.52 -14.02
CA VAL A 108 -3.05 -7.61 -13.35
C VAL A 108 -2.45 -7.04 -12.06
N LEU A 109 -1.79 -7.87 -11.24
CA LEU A 109 -1.07 -7.43 -10.05
C LEU A 109 0.00 -6.39 -10.40
N PHE A 110 0.86 -6.71 -11.37
CA PHE A 110 1.97 -5.85 -11.76
C PHE A 110 1.50 -4.50 -12.30
N VAL A 111 0.58 -4.51 -13.28
CA VAL A 111 0.07 -3.27 -13.89
C VAL A 111 -0.64 -2.39 -12.86
N SER A 112 -1.42 -3.00 -11.97
CA SER A 112 -2.11 -2.23 -10.93
C SER A 112 -1.14 -1.70 -9.87
N SER A 113 -0.09 -2.44 -9.51
CA SER A 113 0.87 -2.02 -8.48
C SER A 113 1.68 -0.77 -8.86
N ILE A 114 1.79 -0.47 -10.15
CA ILE A 114 2.48 0.73 -10.65
C ILE A 114 1.84 2.02 -10.09
N TRP A 115 0.55 2.01 -9.78
CA TRP A 115 -0.10 3.16 -9.17
C TRP A 115 0.48 3.53 -7.80
N ALA A 116 0.93 2.57 -7.02
CA ALA A 116 1.61 2.85 -5.75
C ALA A 116 2.85 3.73 -5.99
N SER A 117 3.68 3.35 -6.97
CA SER A 117 4.89 4.10 -7.32
C SER A 117 4.60 5.49 -7.86
N ILE A 118 3.63 5.61 -8.77
CA ILE A 118 3.29 6.89 -9.40
C ILE A 118 2.71 7.87 -8.37
N VAL A 119 1.73 7.42 -7.60
CA VAL A 119 0.99 8.31 -6.69
C VAL A 119 1.86 8.71 -5.50
N ASN A 120 2.56 7.75 -4.87
CA ASN A 120 3.49 8.09 -3.78
C ASN A 120 4.65 8.95 -4.29
N GLY A 121 5.23 8.63 -5.45
CA GLY A 121 6.27 9.46 -6.06
C GLY A 121 5.85 10.91 -6.22
N LEU A 122 4.66 11.17 -6.77
CA LEU A 122 4.17 12.53 -7.00
C LEU A 122 3.77 13.25 -5.72
N ILE A 123 3.00 12.62 -4.84
CA ILE A 123 2.45 13.28 -3.64
C ILE A 123 3.54 13.45 -2.59
N VAL A 124 4.29 12.39 -2.26
CA VAL A 124 5.37 12.47 -1.27
C VAL A 124 6.56 13.24 -1.85
N GLY A 125 6.83 13.15 -3.15
CA GLY A 125 7.83 14.00 -3.80
C GLY A 125 7.49 15.48 -3.70
N ALA A 126 6.21 15.86 -3.84
CA ALA A 126 5.76 17.24 -3.61
C ALA A 126 5.88 17.65 -2.14
N GLU A 127 5.55 16.76 -1.21
CA GLU A 127 5.75 17.00 0.21
C GLU A 127 7.22 17.29 0.55
N LEU A 128 8.16 16.47 0.06
CA LEU A 128 9.59 16.66 0.26
C LEU A 128 10.09 17.97 -0.33
N TYR A 129 9.52 18.39 -1.46
CA TYR A 129 9.82 19.68 -2.07
C TYR A 129 9.35 20.85 -1.20
N TYR A 130 8.10 20.82 -0.69
CA TYR A 130 7.55 21.94 0.08
C TYR A 130 8.03 21.97 1.54
N VAL A 131 8.32 20.84 2.15
CA VAL A 131 8.69 20.76 3.57
C VAL A 131 10.21 20.83 3.76
N LEU A 132 10.97 20.13 2.89
CA LEU A 132 12.44 20.02 3.01
C LEU A 132 13.21 20.77 1.92
N GLU A 133 12.51 21.49 1.04
CA GLU A 133 13.10 22.27 -0.08
C GLU A 133 13.95 21.39 -1.04
N LEU A 134 13.68 20.10 -1.11
CA LEU A 134 14.39 19.17 -1.99
C LEU A 134 13.89 19.32 -3.44
N PRO A 135 14.74 19.04 -4.47
CA PRO A 135 14.31 19.10 -5.86
C PRO A 135 13.16 18.13 -6.14
N PHE A 136 12.00 18.65 -6.59
CA PHE A 136 10.76 17.89 -6.78
C PHE A 136 10.95 16.61 -7.60
N TRP A 137 11.50 16.73 -8.83
CA TRP A 137 11.63 15.57 -9.73
C TRP A 137 12.58 14.51 -9.21
N LEU A 138 13.65 14.91 -8.51
CA LEU A 138 14.59 13.98 -7.90
C LEU A 138 13.90 13.21 -6.76
N SER A 139 13.22 13.91 -5.88
CA SER A 139 12.50 13.32 -4.75
C SER A 139 11.38 12.41 -5.22
N ALA A 140 10.57 12.88 -6.19
CA ALA A 140 9.50 12.07 -6.79
C ALA A 140 10.02 10.78 -7.41
N PHE A 141 11.15 10.82 -8.11
CA PHE A 141 11.77 9.65 -8.71
C PHE A 141 12.34 8.69 -7.67
N GLN A 142 13.00 9.20 -6.62
CA GLN A 142 13.54 8.38 -5.54
C GLN A 142 12.45 7.63 -4.80
N VAL A 143 11.34 8.32 -4.44
CA VAL A 143 10.19 7.69 -3.79
C VAL A 143 9.54 6.66 -4.73
N ALA A 144 9.32 7.03 -6.00
CA ALA A 144 8.73 6.12 -6.99
C ALA A 144 9.55 4.83 -7.18
N ILE A 145 10.89 4.91 -7.19
CA ILE A 145 11.76 3.72 -7.28
C ILE A 145 11.61 2.86 -6.03
N GLY A 146 11.64 3.44 -4.83
CA GLY A 146 11.47 2.70 -3.58
C GLY A 146 10.17 1.91 -3.57
N GLU A 147 9.06 2.57 -3.88
CA GLU A 147 7.73 1.96 -4.01
C GLU A 147 7.68 0.89 -5.11
N PHE A 148 8.27 1.16 -6.27
CA PHE A 148 8.31 0.20 -7.38
C PHE A 148 9.01 -1.09 -7.00
N VAL A 149 10.16 -0.99 -6.36
CA VAL A 149 10.91 -2.17 -5.91
C VAL A 149 10.11 -2.94 -4.88
N VAL A 150 9.56 -2.26 -3.87
CA VAL A 150 8.84 -2.91 -2.76
C VAL A 150 7.52 -3.51 -3.23
N VAL A 151 6.68 -2.75 -3.93
CA VAL A 151 5.31 -3.17 -4.25
C VAL A 151 5.27 -3.94 -5.57
N SER A 152 5.89 -3.41 -6.64
CA SER A 152 5.75 -3.99 -7.98
C SER A 152 6.71 -5.14 -8.25
N ILE A 153 7.87 -5.20 -7.60
CA ILE A 153 8.80 -6.32 -7.75
C ILE A 153 8.58 -7.33 -6.62
N VAL A 154 8.93 -6.97 -5.39
CA VAL A 154 8.89 -7.89 -4.25
C VAL A 154 7.44 -8.28 -3.92
N GLY A 155 6.54 -7.30 -3.82
CA GLY A 155 5.14 -7.52 -3.49
C GLY A 155 4.43 -8.42 -4.50
N VAL A 156 4.62 -8.20 -5.80
CA VAL A 156 4.00 -9.03 -6.85
C VAL A 156 4.49 -10.47 -6.76
N ILE A 157 5.78 -10.71 -6.49
CA ILE A 157 6.30 -12.07 -6.29
C ILE A 157 5.63 -12.74 -5.09
N VAL A 158 5.56 -12.06 -3.95
CA VAL A 158 4.93 -12.58 -2.72
C VAL A 158 3.44 -12.88 -2.96
N PHE A 159 2.72 -11.93 -3.56
CA PHE A 159 1.27 -12.09 -3.79
C PHE A 159 0.93 -13.09 -4.91
N LYS A 160 1.81 -13.33 -5.87
CA LYS A 160 1.66 -14.43 -6.81
C LYS A 160 1.52 -15.77 -6.06
N PHE A 161 2.39 -16.04 -5.10
CA PHE A 161 2.34 -17.26 -4.29
C PHE A 161 1.13 -17.27 -3.36
N LEU A 162 0.80 -16.14 -2.73
CA LEU A 162 -0.35 -16.01 -1.84
C LEU A 162 -1.67 -16.30 -2.58
N LEU A 163 -1.86 -15.69 -3.74
CA LEU A 163 -3.09 -15.83 -4.53
C LEU A 163 -3.21 -17.19 -5.23
N SER A 164 -2.12 -17.92 -5.42
CA SER A 164 -2.17 -19.30 -5.94
C SER A 164 -2.68 -20.30 -4.92
N ASN A 165 -2.67 -19.96 -3.63
CA ASN A 165 -3.18 -20.81 -2.55
C ASN A 165 -4.61 -20.39 -2.16
N GLU A 166 -5.61 -21.08 -2.73
CA GLU A 166 -7.03 -20.77 -2.48
C GLU A 166 -7.42 -20.84 -0.99
N ASN A 167 -6.83 -21.75 -0.22
CA ASN A 167 -7.10 -21.85 1.22
C ASN A 167 -6.62 -20.59 1.96
N LEU A 168 -5.44 -20.07 1.61
CA LEU A 168 -4.89 -18.87 2.22
C LEU A 168 -5.70 -17.63 1.81
N LYS A 169 -6.00 -17.53 0.52
CA LYS A 169 -6.84 -16.45 -0.03
C LYS A 169 -8.20 -16.39 0.66
N ASN A 170 -8.89 -17.53 0.81
CA ASN A 170 -10.20 -17.59 1.46
C ASN A 170 -10.14 -17.21 2.95
N LYS A 171 -9.06 -17.55 3.67
CA LYS A 171 -8.86 -17.13 5.07
C LYS A 171 -8.67 -15.64 5.21
N LEU A 172 -8.08 -14.98 4.21
CA LEU A 172 -7.83 -13.54 4.19
C LEU A 172 -9.05 -12.71 3.74
N MET A 173 -10.04 -13.27 3.07
CA MET A 173 -11.28 -12.53 2.73
C MET A 173 -11.94 -11.95 3.98
N ILE A 174 -12.38 -10.66 3.88
CA ILE A 174 -12.99 -9.88 4.97
C ILE A 174 -14.54 -9.98 4.91
#